data_0921709cba1751b722c9233cf03e55f2
#
_entry.id   0921709cba1751b722c9233cf03e55f2
#
_cell.length_a   1.000
_cell.length_b   1.000
_cell.length_c   1.000
_cell.angle_alpha   90.00
_cell.angle_beta   90.00
_cell.angle_gamma   90.00
#
_symmetry.space_group_name_H-M   'P 1'
#
loop_
_entity.id
_entity.type
_entity.pdbx_description
1 polymer ?
#
loop_
_entity_poly.entity_id
_entity_poly.type
_entity_poly.pdbx_seq_one_letter_code
_entity_poly.pdbx_strand_id
1 'polypeptide(L)'
;IRAHADVGKLMPYLHLPVQSGSDRILKAMNRSHSADGYLRVIERVRAARPDIAISGDFIVGFPGETAADFEATLAIVEAVNYAQAFSFKYSARPGTPAAGMEDRVPAEAMDERLRRLQALLGRQQHEFNRASVGRRTEVLLERPGRRPGQLVATTPCLNAGNNDPEARNADGEVG
;
A
#
# COMPACT_ATOMS: atom_id res chain seq x y z
N ILE A 1 17.79 -4.46 -1.53
CA ILE A 1 17.43 -5.72 -0.85
C ILE A 1 18.44 -6.08 0.21
N ARG A 2 19.75 -6.12 -0.10
CA ARG A 2 20.80 -6.46 0.90
C ARG A 2 20.73 -5.62 2.16
N ALA A 3 20.50 -4.31 2.05
CA ALA A 3 20.37 -3.44 3.23
C ALA A 3 19.28 -3.89 4.19
N HIS A 4 18.15 -4.40 3.68
CA HIS A 4 17.07 -4.94 4.52
C HIS A 4 17.46 -6.24 5.24
N ALA A 5 18.39 -7.03 4.66
CA ALA A 5 18.92 -8.24 5.31
C ALA A 5 19.99 -7.90 6.36
N ASP A 6 20.92 -6.97 6.02
CA ASP A 6 22.19 -6.82 6.74
C ASP A 6 22.18 -5.67 7.76
N VAL A 7 21.26 -4.69 7.62
CA VAL A 7 21.23 -3.50 8.47
C VAL A 7 20.09 -3.60 9.49
N GLY A 8 20.40 -4.01 10.72
CA GLY A 8 19.41 -4.18 11.78
C GLY A 8 18.65 -2.91 12.17
N LYS A 9 19.24 -1.72 11.95
CA LYS A 9 18.58 -0.43 12.19
C LYS A 9 17.60 -0.01 11.10
N LEU A 10 17.61 -0.67 9.93
CA LEU A 10 16.65 -0.40 8.87
C LEU A 10 15.31 -1.00 9.27
N MET A 11 14.27 -0.18 9.29
CA MET A 11 12.93 -0.62 9.65
C MET A 11 12.41 -1.70 8.69
N PRO A 12 11.62 -2.69 9.17
CA PRO A 12 11.02 -3.74 8.35
C PRO A 12 9.82 -3.20 7.55
N TYR A 13 10.08 -2.18 6.76
CA TYR A 13 9.08 -1.51 5.94
C TYR A 13 9.63 -1.12 4.58
N LEU A 14 8.86 -1.37 3.53
CA LEU A 14 9.21 -0.95 2.18
C LEU A 14 7.96 -0.41 1.47
N HIS A 15 8.03 0.87 1.06
CA HIS A 15 7.05 1.46 0.16
C HIS A 15 7.51 1.26 -1.28
N LEU A 16 6.77 0.46 -2.04
CA LEU A 16 7.08 0.11 -3.42
C LEU A 16 5.83 0.24 -4.30
N PRO A 17 5.56 1.44 -4.84
CA PRO A 17 4.39 1.68 -5.70
C PRO A 17 4.46 0.89 -7.01
N VAL A 18 3.41 0.09 -7.30
CA VAL A 18 3.27 -0.64 -8.56
C VAL A 18 2.40 0.10 -9.56
N GLN A 19 1.39 0.81 -9.11
CA GLN A 19 0.40 1.61 -9.83
C GLN A 19 -0.71 0.79 -10.49
N SER A 20 -0.40 -0.31 -11.18
CA SER A 20 -1.34 -1.21 -11.86
C SER A 20 -0.78 -2.64 -11.91
N GLY A 21 -1.64 -3.63 -12.00
CA GLY A 21 -1.26 -5.02 -12.26
C GLY A 21 -1.21 -5.40 -13.73
N SER A 22 -1.58 -4.48 -14.63
CA SER A 22 -1.57 -4.73 -16.07
C SER A 22 -0.32 -4.14 -16.73
N ASP A 23 0.48 -4.97 -17.40
CA ASP A 23 1.68 -4.54 -18.12
C ASP A 23 1.34 -3.54 -19.23
N ARG A 24 0.16 -3.67 -19.85
CA ARG A 24 -0.32 -2.75 -20.87
C ARG A 24 -0.56 -1.35 -20.27
N ILE A 25 -1.19 -1.29 -19.13
CA ILE A 25 -1.46 -0.04 -18.41
C ILE A 25 -0.16 0.53 -17.82
N LEU A 26 0.71 -0.29 -17.25
CA LEU A 26 2.03 0.14 -16.77
C LEU A 26 2.83 0.80 -17.89
N LYS A 27 2.85 0.19 -19.09
CA LYS A 27 3.49 0.78 -20.26
C LYS A 27 2.85 2.11 -20.68
N ALA A 28 1.52 2.21 -20.66
CA ALA A 28 0.80 3.45 -20.96
C ALA A 28 1.06 4.55 -19.92
N MET A 29 1.32 4.18 -18.67
CA MET A 29 1.77 5.07 -17.59
C MET A 29 3.27 5.42 -17.68
N ASN A 30 3.97 4.96 -18.72
CA ASN A 30 5.42 5.11 -18.87
C ASN A 30 6.23 4.49 -17.71
N ARG A 31 5.79 3.32 -17.22
CA ARG A 31 6.52 2.54 -16.20
C ARG A 31 7.41 1.52 -16.88
N SER A 32 8.63 1.36 -16.34
CA SER A 32 9.65 0.45 -16.90
C SER A 32 9.57 -0.98 -16.35
N HIS A 33 8.77 -1.21 -15.31
CA HIS A 33 8.60 -2.54 -14.71
C HIS A 33 7.34 -3.24 -15.26
N SER A 34 7.35 -4.55 -15.19
CA SER A 34 6.19 -5.41 -15.43
C SER A 34 5.61 -5.94 -14.10
N ALA A 35 4.38 -6.44 -14.14
CA ALA A 35 3.73 -7.08 -13.01
C ALA A 35 4.56 -8.27 -12.46
N ASP A 36 5.01 -9.16 -13.35
CA ASP A 36 5.89 -10.28 -12.98
C ASP A 36 7.24 -9.81 -12.41
N GLY A 37 7.84 -8.77 -13.02
CA GLY A 37 9.07 -8.18 -12.52
C GLY A 37 8.92 -7.64 -11.11
N TYR A 38 7.80 -6.99 -10.85
CA TYR A 38 7.45 -6.47 -9.53
C TYR A 38 7.28 -7.61 -8.51
N LEU A 39 6.52 -8.66 -8.83
CA LEU A 39 6.31 -9.82 -7.94
C LEU A 39 7.65 -10.49 -7.58
N ARG A 40 8.55 -10.69 -8.56
CA ARG A 40 9.90 -11.21 -8.28
C ARG A 40 10.70 -10.33 -7.33
N VAL A 41 10.53 -9.00 -7.38
CA VAL A 41 11.19 -8.10 -6.42
C VAL A 41 10.59 -8.31 -5.02
N ILE A 42 9.28 -8.41 -4.89
CA ILE A 42 8.60 -8.67 -3.61
C ILE A 42 9.07 -9.99 -3.00
N GLU A 43 9.13 -11.07 -3.78
CA GLU A 43 9.62 -12.39 -3.33
C GLU A 43 11.06 -12.29 -2.78
N ARG A 44 11.97 -11.63 -3.51
CA ARG A 44 13.36 -11.44 -3.10
C ARG A 44 13.48 -10.57 -1.84
N VAL A 45 12.62 -9.58 -1.69
CA VAL A 45 12.58 -8.72 -0.49
C VAL A 45 12.11 -9.54 0.71
N ARG A 46 11.05 -10.33 0.57
CA ARG A 46 10.55 -11.21 1.64
C ARG A 46 11.50 -12.33 1.99
N ALA A 47 12.21 -12.90 1.00
CA ALA A 47 13.26 -13.86 1.27
C ALA A 47 14.43 -13.28 2.10
N ALA A 48 14.77 -12.01 1.86
CA ALA A 48 15.80 -11.29 2.61
C ALA A 48 15.33 -10.82 4.00
N ARG A 49 14.06 -10.47 4.12
CA ARG A 49 13.44 -10.00 5.37
C ARG A 49 11.97 -10.46 5.45
N PRO A 50 11.71 -11.63 6.06
CA PRO A 50 10.38 -12.25 6.09
C PRO A 50 9.30 -11.43 6.81
N ASP A 51 9.68 -10.61 7.77
CA ASP A 51 8.81 -9.74 8.57
C ASP A 51 8.52 -8.37 7.94
N ILE A 52 9.00 -8.12 6.70
CA ILE A 52 8.89 -6.82 6.07
C ILE A 52 7.44 -6.47 5.72
N ALA A 53 6.99 -5.31 6.18
CA ALA A 53 5.72 -4.72 5.79
C ALA A 53 5.86 -4.03 4.43
N ILE A 54 5.04 -4.44 3.46
CA ILE A 54 5.02 -3.85 2.13
C ILE A 54 3.87 -2.85 2.02
N SER A 55 4.15 -1.69 1.49
CA SER A 55 3.12 -0.72 1.09
C SER A 55 3.25 -0.34 -0.37
N GLY A 56 2.16 0.17 -0.95
CA GLY A 56 2.13 0.52 -2.36
C GLY A 56 1.06 1.54 -2.71
N ASP A 57 1.09 1.99 -3.96
CA ASP A 57 0.09 2.88 -4.54
C ASP A 57 -0.52 2.26 -5.78
N PHE A 58 -1.80 2.54 -5.99
CA PHE A 58 -2.59 2.09 -7.12
C PHE A 58 -3.39 3.22 -7.74
N ILE A 59 -3.49 3.21 -9.06
CA ILE A 59 -4.35 4.11 -9.81
C ILE A 59 -5.36 3.27 -10.59
N VAL A 60 -6.64 3.53 -10.41
CA VAL A 60 -7.73 2.94 -11.17
C VAL A 60 -8.31 3.93 -12.17
N GLY A 61 -8.83 3.42 -13.28
CA GLY A 61 -9.46 4.26 -14.30
C GLY A 61 -8.47 5.06 -15.14
N PHE A 62 -7.23 4.60 -15.28
CA PHE A 62 -6.31 5.18 -16.24
C PHE A 62 -6.89 5.06 -17.66
N PRO A 63 -6.72 6.07 -18.54
CA PRO A 63 -7.27 6.01 -19.89
C PRO A 63 -6.92 4.70 -20.60
N GLY A 64 -7.92 4.07 -21.19
CA GLY A 64 -7.80 2.77 -21.84
C GLY A 64 -7.79 1.56 -20.91
N GLU A 65 -7.90 1.71 -19.58
CA GLU A 65 -7.99 0.57 -18.65
C GLU A 65 -9.28 -0.22 -18.89
N THR A 66 -9.16 -1.51 -19.22
CA THR A 66 -10.28 -2.44 -19.38
C THR A 66 -10.64 -3.11 -18.06
N ALA A 67 -11.75 -3.86 -18.05
CA ALA A 67 -12.09 -4.70 -16.90
C ALA A 67 -11.01 -5.77 -16.61
N ALA A 68 -10.43 -6.37 -17.66
CA ALA A 68 -9.37 -7.36 -17.52
C ALA A 68 -8.09 -6.75 -16.90
N ASP A 69 -7.74 -5.51 -17.26
CA ASP A 69 -6.60 -4.82 -16.64
C ASP A 69 -6.83 -4.54 -15.16
N PHE A 70 -8.06 -4.20 -14.79
CA PHE A 70 -8.42 -4.00 -13.40
C PHE A 70 -8.40 -5.31 -12.59
N GLU A 71 -8.90 -6.42 -13.16
CA GLU A 71 -8.80 -7.75 -12.51
C GLU A 71 -7.32 -8.15 -12.32
N ALA A 72 -6.43 -7.87 -13.28
CA ALA A 72 -4.99 -8.07 -13.10
C ALA A 72 -4.42 -7.22 -11.94
N THR A 73 -4.96 -6.03 -11.73
CA THR A 73 -4.58 -5.17 -10.58
C THR A 73 -5.05 -5.78 -9.25
N LEU A 74 -6.25 -6.35 -9.18
CA LEU A 74 -6.70 -7.08 -7.99
C LEU A 74 -5.85 -8.32 -7.73
N ALA A 75 -5.50 -9.07 -8.78
CA ALA A 75 -4.66 -10.26 -8.66
C ALA A 75 -3.27 -9.94 -8.07
N ILE A 76 -2.64 -8.84 -8.49
CA ILE A 76 -1.34 -8.45 -7.92
C ILE A 76 -1.47 -8.02 -6.45
N VAL A 77 -2.58 -7.35 -6.10
CA VAL A 77 -2.87 -6.99 -4.70
C VAL A 77 -3.01 -8.24 -3.84
N GLU A 78 -3.74 -9.24 -4.31
CA GLU A 78 -3.89 -10.53 -3.60
C GLU A 78 -2.55 -11.26 -3.45
N ALA A 79 -1.75 -11.33 -4.51
CA ALA A 79 -0.45 -12.01 -4.47
C ALA A 79 0.54 -11.34 -3.52
N VAL A 80 0.53 -10.01 -3.46
CA VAL A 80 1.45 -9.26 -2.60
C VAL A 80 1.00 -9.22 -1.15
N ASN A 81 -0.28 -9.20 -0.85
CA ASN A 81 -0.80 -9.07 0.52
C ASN A 81 -0.15 -7.88 1.27
N TYR A 82 -0.62 -6.68 0.97
CA TYR A 82 -0.05 -5.43 1.48
C TYR A 82 -0.39 -5.21 2.95
N ALA A 83 0.59 -4.74 3.72
CA ALA A 83 0.35 -4.23 5.07
C ALA A 83 -0.47 -2.93 5.04
N GLN A 84 -0.24 -2.10 4.01
CA GLN A 84 -0.97 -0.88 3.74
C GLN A 84 -0.83 -0.53 2.25
N ALA A 85 -1.86 0.04 1.63
CA ALA A 85 -1.71 0.63 0.31
C ALA A 85 -2.69 1.78 0.11
N PHE A 86 -2.30 2.70 -0.76
CA PHE A 86 -3.14 3.84 -1.16
C PHE A 86 -3.70 3.59 -2.55
N SER A 87 -4.92 4.02 -2.78
CA SER A 87 -5.60 3.85 -4.06
C SER A 87 -6.30 5.13 -4.48
N PHE A 88 -6.15 5.48 -5.75
CA PHE A 88 -6.64 6.74 -6.30
C PHE A 88 -7.34 6.48 -7.62
N LYS A 89 -8.37 7.28 -7.92
CA LYS A 89 -8.87 7.42 -9.29
C LYS A 89 -7.86 8.21 -10.12
N TYR A 90 -7.70 7.82 -11.37
CA TYR A 90 -6.93 8.63 -12.29
C TYR A 90 -7.49 10.05 -12.38
N SER A 91 -6.63 11.02 -12.30
CA SER A 91 -6.95 12.44 -12.50
C SER A 91 -6.02 13.01 -13.57
N ALA A 92 -6.61 13.55 -14.62
CA ALA A 92 -5.85 14.13 -15.72
C ALA A 92 -5.05 15.35 -15.23
N ARG A 93 -3.75 15.36 -15.51
CA ARG A 93 -2.88 16.49 -15.18
C ARG A 93 -2.52 17.22 -16.47
N PRO A 94 -2.78 18.53 -16.58
CA PRO A 94 -2.40 19.32 -17.77
C PRO A 94 -0.92 19.11 -18.14
N GLY A 95 -0.65 19.00 -19.42
CA GLY A 95 0.71 18.81 -19.93
C GLY A 95 1.25 17.38 -19.90
N THR A 96 0.45 16.39 -19.42
CA THR A 96 0.83 14.98 -19.50
C THR A 96 0.25 14.32 -20.75
N PRO A 97 0.96 13.35 -21.38
CA PRO A 97 0.40 12.59 -22.51
C PRO A 97 -0.94 11.92 -22.20
N ALA A 98 -1.08 11.41 -20.99
CA ALA A 98 -2.31 10.75 -20.53
C ALA A 98 -3.53 11.69 -20.47
N ALA A 99 -3.33 13.00 -20.29
CA ALA A 99 -4.43 13.98 -20.30
C ALA A 99 -5.08 14.13 -21.68
N GLY A 100 -4.34 13.85 -22.76
CA GLY A 100 -4.80 13.87 -24.16
C GLY A 100 -5.37 12.56 -24.67
N MET A 101 -5.40 11.49 -23.86
CA MET A 101 -5.96 10.21 -24.28
C MET A 101 -7.49 10.26 -24.32
N GLU A 102 -8.09 9.69 -25.38
CA GLU A 102 -9.54 9.72 -25.61
C GLU A 102 -10.29 8.58 -24.88
N ASP A 103 -9.67 7.42 -24.71
CA ASP A 103 -10.27 6.21 -24.12
C ASP A 103 -10.50 6.36 -22.60
N ARG A 104 -11.30 7.31 -22.20
CA ARG A 104 -11.58 7.58 -20.78
C ARG A 104 -12.48 6.51 -20.18
N VAL A 105 -12.12 6.01 -19.02
CA VAL A 105 -12.97 5.13 -18.23
C VAL A 105 -14.13 5.94 -17.65
N PRO A 106 -15.39 5.47 -17.79
CA PRO A 106 -16.55 6.15 -17.19
C PRO A 106 -16.41 6.33 -15.67
N ALA A 107 -16.94 7.43 -15.14
CA ALA A 107 -16.82 7.77 -13.72
C ALA A 107 -17.38 6.67 -12.81
N GLU A 108 -18.53 6.10 -13.17
CA GLU A 108 -19.18 5.02 -12.43
C GLU A 108 -18.30 3.75 -12.38
N ALA A 109 -17.63 3.44 -13.49
CA ALA A 109 -16.69 2.31 -13.53
C ALA A 109 -15.44 2.57 -12.68
N MET A 110 -14.94 3.81 -12.66
CA MET A 110 -13.84 4.19 -11.77
C MET A 110 -14.24 4.09 -10.29
N ASP A 111 -15.45 4.51 -9.94
CA ASP A 111 -15.96 4.43 -8.57
C ASP A 111 -16.13 2.98 -8.11
N GLU A 112 -16.68 2.12 -8.97
CA GLU A 112 -16.81 0.69 -8.69
C GLU A 112 -15.44 0.02 -8.51
N ARG A 113 -14.48 0.29 -9.41
CA ARG A 113 -13.12 -0.26 -9.32
C ARG A 113 -12.43 0.21 -8.05
N LEU A 114 -12.50 1.51 -7.73
CA LEU A 114 -11.90 2.03 -6.52
C LEU A 114 -12.49 1.37 -5.27
N ARG A 115 -13.81 1.24 -5.20
CA ARG A 115 -14.50 0.61 -4.06
C ARG A 115 -14.08 -0.85 -3.89
N ARG A 116 -13.98 -1.64 -4.97
CA ARG A 116 -13.53 -3.05 -4.93
C ARG A 116 -12.08 -3.14 -4.47
N LEU A 117 -11.21 -2.31 -5.01
CA LEU A 117 -9.80 -2.26 -4.64
C LEU A 117 -9.62 -1.88 -3.16
N GLN A 118 -10.33 -0.85 -2.69
CA GLN A 118 -10.29 -0.41 -1.30
C GLN A 118 -10.81 -1.49 -0.33
N ALA A 119 -11.85 -2.22 -0.71
CA ALA A 119 -12.35 -3.32 0.09
C ALA A 119 -11.32 -4.46 0.24
N LEU A 120 -10.59 -4.79 -0.83
CA LEU A 120 -9.51 -5.79 -0.80
C LEU A 120 -8.34 -5.32 0.07
N LEU A 121 -7.85 -4.11 -0.17
CA LEU A 121 -6.75 -3.51 0.61
C LEU A 121 -7.11 -3.36 2.09
N GLY A 122 -8.34 -2.97 2.40
CA GLY A 122 -8.83 -2.84 3.78
C GLY A 122 -8.86 -4.19 4.51
N ARG A 123 -9.25 -5.28 3.84
CA ARG A 123 -9.17 -6.63 4.42
C ARG A 123 -7.73 -7.02 4.75
N GLN A 124 -6.80 -6.83 3.81
CA GLN A 124 -5.38 -7.17 4.02
C GLN A 124 -4.78 -6.36 5.17
N GLN A 125 -5.06 -5.05 5.22
CA GLN A 125 -4.59 -4.19 6.32
C GLN A 125 -5.16 -4.65 7.67
N HIS A 126 -6.45 -5.00 7.71
CA HIS A 126 -7.07 -5.51 8.93
C HIS A 126 -6.44 -6.83 9.40
N GLU A 127 -6.17 -7.75 8.47
CA GLU A 127 -5.49 -9.02 8.76
C GLU A 127 -4.07 -8.79 9.26
N PHE A 128 -3.32 -7.88 8.63
CA PHE A 128 -1.98 -7.49 9.08
C PHE A 128 -2.02 -6.93 10.51
N ASN A 129 -2.95 -6.04 10.80
CA ASN A 129 -3.11 -5.45 12.11
C ASN A 129 -3.49 -6.51 13.16
N ARG A 130 -4.42 -7.41 12.84
CA ARG A 130 -4.79 -8.54 13.74
C ARG A 130 -3.61 -9.45 14.04
N ALA A 131 -2.78 -9.75 13.05
CA ALA A 131 -1.58 -10.57 13.23
C ALA A 131 -0.53 -9.89 14.12
N SER A 132 -0.63 -8.58 14.33
CA SER A 132 0.27 -7.82 15.19
C SER A 132 -0.19 -7.77 16.67
N VAL A 133 -1.43 -8.15 16.95
CA VAL A 133 -1.98 -8.16 18.33
C VAL A 133 -1.21 -9.15 19.20
N GLY A 134 -0.85 -8.74 20.40
CA GLY A 134 -0.07 -9.53 21.36
C GLY A 134 1.44 -9.55 21.13
N ARG A 135 1.92 -8.88 20.07
CA ARG A 135 3.36 -8.70 19.83
C ARG A 135 3.88 -7.47 20.56
N ARG A 136 5.03 -7.58 21.20
CA ARG A 136 5.76 -6.41 21.69
C ARG A 136 6.48 -5.75 20.54
N THR A 137 6.40 -4.43 20.47
CA THR A 137 7.12 -3.63 19.49
C THR A 137 7.65 -2.35 20.13
N GLU A 138 8.77 -1.86 19.62
CA GLU A 138 9.26 -0.53 19.99
C GLU A 138 8.45 0.50 19.22
N VAL A 139 8.23 1.67 19.83
CA VAL A 139 7.54 2.78 19.20
C VAL A 139 8.35 4.06 19.37
N LEU A 140 8.40 4.87 18.33
CA LEU A 140 8.96 6.22 18.41
C LEU A 140 7.84 7.19 18.79
N LEU A 141 7.93 7.77 19.98
CA LEU A 141 7.03 8.85 20.43
C LEU A 141 7.42 10.15 19.72
N GLU A 142 6.53 10.70 18.91
CA GLU A 142 6.86 11.84 18.04
C GLU A 142 6.31 13.16 18.56
N ARG A 143 5.08 13.20 19.02
CA ARG A 143 4.42 14.45 19.39
C ARG A 143 3.18 14.21 20.27
N PRO A 144 2.68 15.25 20.96
CA PRO A 144 1.39 15.21 21.63
C PRO A 144 0.25 14.87 20.64
N GLY A 145 -0.70 14.08 21.08
CA GLY A 145 -1.91 13.76 20.34
C GLY A 145 -2.97 14.86 20.46
N ARG A 146 -4.18 14.56 19.97
CA ARG A 146 -5.30 15.52 19.98
C ARG A 146 -5.96 15.69 21.35
N ARG A 147 -5.80 14.71 22.23
CA ARG A 147 -6.39 14.74 23.58
C ARG A 147 -5.29 15.00 24.62
N PRO A 148 -5.59 15.66 25.75
CA PRO A 148 -4.63 15.80 26.86
C PRO A 148 -4.09 14.44 27.30
N GLY A 149 -2.77 14.32 27.46
CA GLY A 149 -2.09 13.08 27.85
C GLY A 149 -1.90 12.05 26.73
N GLN A 150 -2.42 12.28 25.52
CA GLN A 150 -2.23 11.41 24.38
C GLN A 150 -0.91 11.71 23.68
N LEU A 151 -0.18 10.65 23.29
CA LEU A 151 1.02 10.75 22.44
C LEU A 151 0.76 10.07 21.11
N VAL A 152 1.33 10.60 20.05
CA VAL A 152 1.39 9.99 18.72
C VAL A 152 2.70 9.24 18.62
N ALA A 153 2.62 7.98 18.24
CA ALA A 153 3.77 7.11 18.09
C ALA A 153 3.77 6.43 16.73
N THR A 154 4.95 6.15 16.20
CA THR A 154 5.16 5.40 14.97
C THR A 154 5.82 4.07 15.28
N THR A 155 5.26 2.98 14.77
CA THR A 155 5.87 1.65 14.86
C THR A 155 6.90 1.43 13.76
N PRO A 156 7.84 0.47 13.91
CA PRO A 156 8.82 0.16 12.86
C PRO A 156 8.21 -0.30 11.54
N CYS A 157 7.01 -0.85 11.55
CA CYS A 157 6.28 -1.27 10.35
C CYS A 157 5.50 -0.12 9.70
N LEU A 158 5.69 1.13 10.18
CA LEU A 158 4.99 2.32 9.72
C LEU A 158 3.49 2.05 9.51
N ASN A 159 2.80 1.62 10.55
CA ASN A 159 1.34 1.71 10.57
C ASN A 159 0.96 3.20 10.59
N ALA A 160 1.29 3.87 9.51
CA ALA A 160 0.96 5.26 9.25
C ALA A 160 -0.52 5.35 8.88
N GLY A 161 -1.36 5.16 9.81
CA GLY A 161 -2.80 5.25 9.62
C GLY A 161 -3.54 5.07 10.92
N ASN A 162 -2.90 4.50 11.92
CA ASN A 162 -3.50 4.42 13.22
C ASN A 162 -3.27 5.70 14.02
N ASN A 163 -3.84 6.78 13.50
CA ASN A 163 -4.41 7.81 14.35
C ASN A 163 -5.69 7.28 15.03
N ASP A 164 -5.83 5.95 15.19
CA ASP A 164 -6.92 5.40 15.96
C ASP A 164 -6.58 5.61 17.45
N PRO A 165 -7.28 6.54 18.13
CA PRO A 165 -7.06 6.81 19.54
C PRO A 165 -7.48 5.63 20.44
N GLU A 166 -7.99 4.53 19.87
CA GLU A 166 -8.43 3.35 20.56
C GLU A 166 -7.46 2.16 20.52
N ALA A 167 -6.31 2.28 19.86
CA ALA A 167 -5.22 1.32 20.03
C ALA A 167 -4.62 1.45 21.45
N ARG A 168 -5.42 1.15 22.45
CA ARG A 168 -4.96 0.93 23.81
C ARG A 168 -4.18 -0.38 23.83
N ASN A 169 -3.01 -0.37 24.47
CA ASN A 169 -2.42 -1.61 24.95
C ASN A 169 -3.49 -2.37 25.73
N ALA A 170 -3.59 -3.67 25.54
CA ALA A 170 -4.54 -4.52 26.24
C ALA A 170 -4.45 -4.38 27.78
N ASP A 171 -3.40 -3.77 28.29
CA ASP A 171 -3.10 -3.64 29.71
C ASP A 171 -3.21 -2.19 30.23
N GLY A 172 -3.54 -1.19 29.42
CA GLY A 172 -3.83 0.18 29.89
C GLY A 172 -2.66 0.94 30.53
N GLU A 173 -1.47 0.37 30.55
CA GLU A 173 -0.29 1.00 31.14
C GLU A 173 0.60 1.65 30.07
N VAL A 174 0.88 2.94 30.30
CA VAL A 174 1.95 3.69 29.64
C VAL A 174 3.16 3.53 30.55
N GLY A 175 4.09 2.64 30.15
CA GLY A 175 5.40 2.54 30.77
C GLY A 175 6.39 3.44 30.05
#